data_d847cbd09a8106657ec358cd0c88e12a
#
_entry.id   d847cbd09a8106657ec358cd0c88e12a
#
_cell.length_a   1.000
_cell.length_b   1.000
_cell.length_c   1.000
_cell.angle_alpha   90.00
_cell.angle_beta   90.00
_cell.angle_gamma   90.00
#
_symmetry.space_group_name_H-M   'P 1'
#
loop_
_entity.id
_entity.type
_entity.pdbx_description
1 polymer ?
#
loop_
_entity_poly.entity_id
_entity_poly.type
_entity_poly.pdbx_seq_one_letter_code
_entity_poly.pdbx_strand_id
1 'polypeptide(L)'
;MQLYTYFRSSAAYRVRIALNLKGLATDMIPIHLQKQGGMNKKPEYRAVNPQMRVPALRLDSGDVLIQSLAIIEYLDEVHPQPPLLPSDPIERAKVRALAQVIACDIHPLNNVAPLRHLKNELGQDQGKIDAWYHHWVDEGFDALESLIEPAPYAFGNTVTLADLCLVPQVYNARRLKVPLERFPKVVAVDAACAKLAAFEQARPENQLDAE
;
A
#
# COMPACT_ATOMS: atom_id res chain seq x y z
N MET A 1 0.02 19.08 -7.63
CA MET A 1 0.61 17.71 -7.74
C MET A 1 -0.34 16.79 -8.49
N GLN A 2 0.18 15.70 -9.12
CA GLN A 2 -0.59 14.66 -9.81
C GLN A 2 -0.18 13.29 -9.33
N LEU A 3 -1.13 12.45 -8.86
CA LEU A 3 -0.87 11.07 -8.49
C LEU A 3 -1.35 10.12 -9.59
N TYR A 4 -0.42 9.46 -10.24
CA TYR A 4 -0.72 8.34 -11.13
C TYR A 4 -1.07 7.11 -10.28
N THR A 5 -2.29 6.64 -10.39
CA THR A 5 -2.89 5.69 -9.44
C THR A 5 -3.70 4.61 -10.15
N TYR A 6 -4.04 3.56 -9.43
CA TYR A 6 -5.03 2.56 -9.81
C TYR A 6 -5.81 2.16 -8.55
N PHE A 7 -7.13 2.11 -8.62
CA PHE A 7 -7.99 1.94 -7.44
C PHE A 7 -7.61 0.73 -6.57
N ARG A 8 -7.33 -0.45 -7.16
CA ARG A 8 -6.95 -1.67 -6.43
C ARG A 8 -5.46 -1.76 -6.05
N SER A 9 -4.64 -0.80 -6.44
CA SER A 9 -3.21 -0.84 -6.09
C SER A 9 -2.99 -0.55 -4.61
N SER A 10 -2.50 -1.53 -3.84
CA SER A 10 -2.13 -1.33 -2.43
C SER A 10 -1.09 -0.22 -2.26
N ALA A 11 -0.08 -0.19 -3.13
CA ALA A 11 0.95 0.83 -3.09
C ALA A 11 0.39 2.23 -3.35
N ALA A 12 -0.56 2.38 -4.31
CA ALA A 12 -1.24 3.63 -4.54
C ALA A 12 -2.19 4.00 -3.38
N TYR A 13 -2.86 3.00 -2.79
CA TYR A 13 -3.73 3.20 -1.64
C TYR A 13 -2.97 3.78 -0.44
N ARG A 14 -1.74 3.32 -0.16
CA ARG A 14 -0.85 3.90 0.86
C ARG A 14 -0.64 5.40 0.65
N VAL A 15 -0.35 5.81 -0.58
CA VAL A 15 -0.09 7.22 -0.92
C VAL A 15 -1.37 8.05 -0.84
N ARG A 16 -2.52 7.52 -1.28
CA ARG A 16 -3.81 8.20 -1.13
C ARG A 16 -4.14 8.49 0.34
N ILE A 17 -3.89 7.51 1.24
CA ILE A 17 -4.08 7.71 2.68
C ILE A 17 -3.16 8.84 3.17
N ALA A 18 -1.88 8.83 2.79
CA ALA A 18 -0.93 9.87 3.19
C ALA A 18 -1.38 11.26 2.74
N LEU A 19 -1.78 11.40 1.47
CA LEU A 19 -2.28 12.67 0.92
C LEU A 19 -3.51 13.17 1.67
N ASN A 20 -4.45 12.29 1.98
CA ASN A 20 -5.65 12.63 2.74
C ASN A 20 -5.32 13.06 4.18
N LEU A 21 -4.43 12.33 4.87
CA LEU A 21 -3.98 12.69 6.23
C LEU A 21 -3.29 14.05 6.27
N LYS A 22 -2.51 14.36 5.24
CA LYS A 22 -1.81 15.65 5.10
C LYS A 22 -2.73 16.78 4.57
N GLY A 23 -3.97 16.49 4.17
CA GLY A 23 -4.88 17.47 3.58
C GLY A 23 -4.40 18.03 2.25
N LEU A 24 -3.64 17.25 1.48
CA LEU A 24 -3.00 17.69 0.23
C LEU A 24 -3.89 17.43 -0.99
N ALA A 25 -4.41 18.49 -1.59
CA ALA A 25 -5.14 18.40 -2.85
C ALA A 25 -4.23 17.89 -3.97
N THR A 26 -4.68 16.85 -4.68
CA THR A 26 -3.90 16.17 -5.70
C THR A 26 -4.81 15.66 -6.81
N ASP A 27 -4.43 15.91 -8.07
CA ASP A 27 -5.14 15.37 -9.22
C ASP A 27 -4.88 13.86 -9.33
N MET A 28 -5.93 13.06 -9.30
CA MET A 28 -5.84 11.60 -9.48
C MET A 28 -5.86 11.25 -10.96
N ILE A 29 -4.77 10.64 -11.45
CA ILE A 29 -4.62 10.21 -12.85
C ILE A 29 -4.72 8.68 -12.90
N PRO A 30 -5.86 8.11 -13.31
CA PRO A 30 -6.05 6.67 -13.36
C PRO A 30 -5.15 5.99 -14.39
N ILE A 31 -4.40 4.97 -13.99
CA ILE A 31 -3.57 4.11 -14.84
C ILE A 31 -4.05 2.68 -14.68
N HIS A 32 -4.96 2.27 -15.52
CA HIS A 32 -5.57 0.94 -15.41
C HIS A 32 -4.59 -0.18 -15.76
N LEU A 33 -4.39 -1.13 -14.83
CA LEU A 33 -3.36 -2.18 -14.98
C LEU A 33 -3.77 -3.37 -15.85
N GLN A 34 -5.05 -3.50 -16.19
CA GLN A 34 -5.60 -4.64 -16.96
C GLN A 34 -6.23 -4.21 -18.29
N LYS A 35 -7.05 -3.16 -18.30
CA LYS A 35 -7.71 -2.67 -19.52
C LYS A 35 -6.69 -2.26 -20.58
N GLN A 36 -7.03 -2.45 -21.83
CA GLN A 36 -6.19 -2.07 -22.99
C GLN A 36 -4.77 -2.71 -22.95
N GLY A 37 -4.65 -3.93 -22.41
CA GLY A 37 -3.36 -4.59 -22.25
C GLY A 37 -2.49 -4.08 -21.09
N GLY A 38 -3.04 -3.16 -20.29
CA GLY A 38 -2.38 -2.48 -19.18
C GLY A 38 -1.85 -1.10 -19.61
N MET A 39 -2.54 -0.04 -19.21
CA MET A 39 -2.13 1.34 -19.52
C MET A 39 -0.73 1.67 -18.99
N ASN A 40 -0.34 1.03 -17.87
CA ASN A 40 1.00 1.15 -17.30
C ASN A 40 2.12 0.68 -18.22
N LYS A 41 1.83 -0.16 -19.22
CA LYS A 41 2.83 -0.69 -20.18
C LYS A 41 3.00 0.20 -21.41
N LYS A 42 2.17 1.22 -21.58
CA LYS A 42 2.22 2.13 -22.72
C LYS A 42 3.45 3.04 -22.64
N PRO A 43 4.04 3.44 -23.79
CA PRO A 43 5.21 4.32 -23.82
C PRO A 43 5.01 5.62 -23.05
N GLU A 44 3.80 6.20 -23.09
CA GLU A 44 3.46 7.46 -22.42
C GLU A 44 3.62 7.35 -20.90
N TYR A 45 3.16 6.23 -20.30
CA TYR A 45 3.35 6.01 -18.87
C TYR A 45 4.76 5.54 -18.52
N ARG A 46 5.43 4.79 -19.40
CA ARG A 46 6.84 4.42 -19.23
C ARG A 46 7.76 5.64 -19.14
N ALA A 47 7.43 6.72 -19.84
CA ALA A 47 8.15 7.99 -19.74
C ALA A 47 7.95 8.67 -18.37
N VAL A 48 6.82 8.43 -17.68
CA VAL A 48 6.56 8.92 -16.31
C VAL A 48 7.25 8.02 -15.28
N ASN A 49 7.10 6.70 -15.41
CA ASN A 49 7.70 5.73 -14.51
C ASN A 49 8.31 4.56 -15.30
N PRO A 50 9.65 4.49 -15.44
CA PRO A 50 10.33 3.41 -16.15
C PRO A 50 10.05 2.01 -15.58
N GLN A 51 9.66 1.88 -14.30
CA GLN A 51 9.23 0.61 -13.70
C GLN A 51 7.86 0.15 -14.18
N MET A 52 7.08 1.03 -14.86
CA MET A 52 5.73 0.74 -15.33
C MET A 52 4.79 0.26 -14.21
N ARG A 53 4.95 0.81 -13.01
CA ARG A 53 4.16 0.53 -11.81
C ARG A 53 3.51 1.80 -11.28
N VAL A 54 2.42 1.66 -10.55
CA VAL A 54 1.79 2.72 -9.77
C VAL A 54 2.05 2.46 -8.27
N PRO A 55 2.16 3.53 -7.45
CA PRO A 55 2.00 4.96 -7.76
C PRO A 55 3.24 5.60 -8.37
N ALA A 56 3.01 6.74 -9.01
CA ALA A 56 4.02 7.77 -9.26
C ALA A 56 3.40 9.13 -8.89
N LEU A 57 4.15 9.99 -8.22
CA LEU A 57 3.71 11.34 -7.84
C LEU A 57 4.49 12.37 -8.64
N ARG A 58 3.81 13.15 -9.49
CA ARG A 58 4.40 14.31 -10.16
C ARG A 58 4.18 15.55 -9.31
N LEU A 59 5.27 16.20 -8.96
CA LEU A 59 5.28 17.46 -8.23
C LEU A 59 4.98 18.64 -9.18
N ASP A 60 4.66 19.80 -8.60
CA ASP A 60 4.45 21.04 -9.37
C ASP A 60 5.75 21.56 -10.00
N SER A 61 6.92 21.16 -9.47
CA SER A 61 8.24 21.37 -10.09
C SER A 61 8.44 20.60 -11.41
N GLY A 62 7.63 19.55 -11.66
CA GLY A 62 7.79 18.61 -12.76
C GLY A 62 8.53 17.32 -12.38
N ASP A 63 9.18 17.27 -11.23
CA ASP A 63 9.83 16.07 -10.74
C ASP A 63 8.83 14.93 -10.51
N VAL A 64 9.25 13.69 -10.75
CA VAL A 64 8.42 12.51 -10.57
C VAL A 64 9.04 11.60 -9.51
N LEU A 65 8.30 11.37 -8.44
CA LEU A 65 8.66 10.45 -7.38
C LEU A 65 7.98 9.10 -7.60
N ILE A 66 8.71 8.01 -7.37
CA ILE A 66 8.23 6.64 -7.47
C ILE A 66 8.50 5.89 -6.17
N GLN A 67 7.87 4.71 -6.00
CA GLN A 67 7.88 3.93 -4.76
C GLN A 67 7.06 4.56 -3.63
N SER A 68 6.03 3.83 -3.20
CA SER A 68 5.05 4.37 -2.24
C SER A 68 5.68 4.84 -0.92
N LEU A 69 6.67 4.12 -0.40
CA LEU A 69 7.33 4.52 0.86
C LEU A 69 8.15 5.80 0.66
N ALA A 70 8.94 5.89 -0.42
CA ALA A 70 9.72 7.08 -0.72
C ALA A 70 8.82 8.32 -0.94
N ILE A 71 7.69 8.14 -1.63
CA ILE A 71 6.70 9.22 -1.81
C ILE A 71 6.13 9.67 -0.45
N ILE A 72 5.77 8.73 0.41
CA ILE A 72 5.18 9.03 1.73
C ILE A 72 6.21 9.72 2.63
N GLU A 73 7.45 9.23 2.67
CA GLU A 73 8.51 9.86 3.47
C GLU A 73 8.83 11.28 2.95
N TYR A 74 8.89 11.48 1.63
CA TYR A 74 9.01 12.82 1.05
C TYR A 74 7.87 13.74 1.50
N LEU A 75 6.62 13.26 1.43
CA LEU A 75 5.46 14.04 1.88
C LEU A 75 5.53 14.35 3.38
N ASP A 76 6.05 13.44 4.19
CA ASP A 76 6.22 13.64 5.64
C ASP A 76 7.30 14.66 5.96
N GLU A 77 8.38 14.69 5.18
CA GLU A 77 9.47 15.68 5.33
C GLU A 77 9.04 17.10 4.93
N VAL A 78 8.33 17.25 3.80
CA VAL A 78 7.93 18.58 3.30
C VAL A 78 6.61 19.09 3.90
N HIS A 79 5.80 18.21 4.43
CA HIS A 79 4.55 18.49 5.15
C HIS A 79 4.55 17.74 6.48
N PRO A 80 5.31 18.19 7.50
CA PRO A 80 5.58 17.41 8.70
C PRO A 80 4.37 17.19 9.62
N GLN A 81 3.22 17.81 9.35
CA GLN A 81 2.03 17.68 10.20
C GLN A 81 0.85 17.07 9.43
N PRO A 82 0.15 16.08 10.02
CA PRO A 82 0.58 15.27 11.16
C PRO A 82 1.78 14.38 10.80
N PRO A 83 2.72 14.09 11.74
CA PRO A 83 3.87 13.25 11.46
C PRO A 83 3.45 11.79 11.22
N LEU A 84 4.04 11.14 10.22
CA LEU A 84 3.83 9.72 9.92
C LEU A 84 4.98 8.84 10.45
N LEU A 85 6.06 9.47 10.90
CA LEU A 85 7.20 8.81 11.53
C LEU A 85 7.55 9.50 12.86
N PRO A 86 7.85 8.75 13.93
CA PRO A 86 8.31 9.30 15.19
C PRO A 86 9.59 10.13 15.05
N SER A 87 9.80 11.10 15.94
CA SER A 87 11.03 11.89 15.99
C SER A 87 12.21 11.09 16.57
N ASP A 88 11.96 10.19 17.52
CA ASP A 88 12.99 9.31 18.08
C ASP A 88 13.52 8.33 17.01
N PRO A 89 14.85 8.22 16.81
CA PRO A 89 15.42 7.39 15.76
C PRO A 89 15.13 5.89 15.92
N ILE A 90 15.03 5.38 17.15
CA ILE A 90 14.75 3.96 17.41
C ILE A 90 13.28 3.66 17.11
N GLU A 91 12.36 4.49 17.59
CA GLU A 91 10.94 4.35 17.31
C GLU A 91 10.65 4.49 15.79
N ARG A 92 11.30 5.44 15.13
CA ARG A 92 11.24 5.62 13.69
C ARG A 92 11.70 4.38 12.93
N ALA A 93 12.79 3.75 13.37
CA ALA A 93 13.28 2.50 12.79
C ALA A 93 12.28 1.35 12.99
N LYS A 94 11.64 1.24 14.16
CA LYS A 94 10.60 0.25 14.43
C LYS A 94 9.36 0.44 13.54
N VAL A 95 8.88 1.68 13.37
CA VAL A 95 7.76 1.99 12.47
C VAL A 95 8.10 1.63 11.02
N ARG A 96 9.32 1.97 10.55
CA ARG A 96 9.79 1.58 9.22
C ARG A 96 9.88 0.06 9.07
N ALA A 97 10.34 -0.66 10.10
CA ALA A 97 10.41 -2.13 10.06
C ALA A 97 9.03 -2.75 9.86
N LEU A 98 8.01 -2.33 10.62
CA LEU A 98 6.63 -2.77 10.44
C LEU A 98 6.11 -2.48 9.01
N ALA A 99 6.37 -1.28 8.50
CA ALA A 99 5.99 -0.90 7.14
C ALA A 99 6.70 -1.74 6.07
N GLN A 100 7.99 -2.08 6.28
CA GLN A 100 8.80 -2.84 5.34
C GLN A 100 8.46 -4.33 5.33
N VAL A 101 8.09 -4.95 6.44
CA VAL A 101 7.53 -6.33 6.43
C VAL A 101 6.41 -6.41 5.39
N ILE A 102 5.54 -5.41 5.33
CA ILE A 102 4.45 -5.39 4.35
C ILE A 102 4.94 -5.02 2.95
N ALA A 103 5.71 -3.95 2.84
CA ALA A 103 6.05 -3.36 1.56
C ALA A 103 7.19 -4.08 0.82
N CYS A 104 8.07 -4.77 1.55
CA CYS A 104 9.26 -5.44 1.01
C CYS A 104 9.18 -6.97 1.05
N ASP A 105 8.46 -7.54 2.03
CA ASP A 105 8.45 -9.00 2.22
C ASP A 105 7.12 -9.64 1.81
N ILE A 106 5.96 -8.98 2.03
CA ILE A 106 4.65 -9.50 1.60
C ILE A 106 4.30 -9.03 0.19
N HIS A 107 4.14 -7.70 0.00
CA HIS A 107 3.57 -7.12 -1.21
C HIS A 107 4.31 -7.47 -2.51
N PRO A 108 5.66 -7.50 -2.58
CA PRO A 108 6.36 -7.84 -3.82
C PRO A 108 6.10 -9.27 -4.27
N LEU A 109 5.91 -10.22 -3.33
CA LEU A 109 5.72 -11.65 -3.61
C LEU A 109 4.30 -11.97 -4.06
N ASN A 110 3.31 -11.18 -3.65
CA ASN A 110 1.91 -11.38 -4.01
C ASN A 110 1.30 -10.29 -4.90
N ASN A 111 2.15 -9.48 -5.54
CA ASN A 111 1.73 -8.51 -6.54
C ASN A 111 1.37 -9.18 -7.87
N VAL A 112 0.70 -8.43 -8.75
CA VAL A 112 0.21 -8.89 -10.07
C VAL A 112 1.32 -9.51 -10.94
N ALA A 113 2.55 -8.96 -10.93
CA ALA A 113 3.63 -9.43 -11.78
C ALA A 113 4.11 -10.85 -11.39
N PRO A 114 4.49 -11.16 -10.13
CA PRO A 114 4.87 -12.52 -9.75
C PRO A 114 3.73 -13.51 -9.91
N LEU A 115 2.49 -13.17 -9.54
CA LEU A 115 1.36 -14.08 -9.71
C LEU A 115 1.09 -14.41 -11.19
N ARG A 116 1.24 -13.42 -12.07
CA ARG A 116 1.14 -13.63 -13.52
C ARG A 116 2.28 -14.51 -14.03
N HIS A 117 3.50 -14.35 -13.55
CA HIS A 117 4.64 -15.18 -13.91
C HIS A 117 4.42 -16.64 -13.48
N LEU A 118 3.96 -16.86 -12.24
CA LEU A 118 3.58 -18.22 -11.78
C LEU A 118 2.57 -18.87 -12.71
N LYS A 119 1.54 -18.13 -13.16
CA LYS A 119 0.48 -18.63 -14.02
C LYS A 119 0.97 -18.90 -15.44
N ASN A 120 1.58 -17.91 -16.09
CA ASN A 120 1.79 -17.91 -17.53
C ASN A 120 3.13 -18.54 -17.91
N GLU A 121 4.19 -18.35 -17.11
CA GLU A 121 5.54 -18.83 -17.43
C GLU A 121 5.83 -20.16 -16.74
N LEU A 122 5.37 -20.31 -15.45
CA LEU A 122 5.60 -21.55 -14.71
C LEU A 122 4.40 -22.51 -14.74
N GLY A 123 3.32 -22.18 -15.45
CA GLY A 123 2.17 -23.04 -15.68
C GLY A 123 1.42 -23.49 -14.43
N GLN A 124 1.49 -22.70 -13.34
CA GLN A 124 0.83 -23.06 -12.09
C GLN A 124 -0.68 -22.85 -12.19
N ASP A 125 -1.45 -23.78 -11.65
CA ASP A 125 -2.90 -23.65 -11.51
C ASP A 125 -3.31 -22.61 -10.47
N GLN A 126 -4.58 -22.24 -10.47
CA GLN A 126 -5.09 -21.20 -9.56
C GLN A 126 -4.96 -21.59 -8.08
N GLY A 127 -5.15 -22.86 -7.74
CA GLY A 127 -5.01 -23.34 -6.35
C GLY A 127 -3.60 -23.15 -5.80
N LYS A 128 -2.56 -23.41 -6.61
CA LYS A 128 -1.16 -23.17 -6.23
C LYS A 128 -0.84 -21.67 -6.13
N ILE A 129 -1.44 -20.85 -6.99
CA ILE A 129 -1.28 -19.39 -6.94
C ILE A 129 -1.93 -18.83 -5.68
N ASP A 130 -3.12 -19.31 -5.32
CA ASP A 130 -3.81 -18.92 -4.09
C ASP A 130 -3.02 -19.38 -2.84
N ALA A 131 -2.49 -20.61 -2.85
CA ALA A 131 -1.63 -21.13 -1.78
C ALA A 131 -0.35 -20.30 -1.63
N TRP A 132 0.30 -19.91 -2.72
CA TRP A 132 1.44 -18.99 -2.72
C TRP A 132 1.06 -17.65 -2.08
N TYR A 133 -0.08 -17.08 -2.48
CA TYR A 133 -0.54 -15.79 -1.96
C TYR A 133 -0.79 -15.86 -0.45
N HIS A 134 -1.52 -16.89 0.01
CA HIS A 134 -1.85 -17.10 1.42
C HIS A 134 -0.58 -17.30 2.24
N HIS A 135 0.36 -18.13 1.78
CA HIS A 135 1.62 -18.40 2.46
C HIS A 135 2.38 -17.12 2.83
N TRP A 136 2.60 -16.23 1.86
CA TRP A 136 3.37 -15.00 2.10
C TRP A 136 2.61 -13.96 2.93
N VAL A 137 1.28 -13.95 2.87
CA VAL A 137 0.48 -13.12 3.77
C VAL A 137 0.53 -13.67 5.18
N ASP A 138 0.36 -14.97 5.37
CA ASP A 138 0.37 -15.62 6.68
C ASP A 138 1.71 -15.41 7.37
N GLU A 139 2.83 -15.66 6.68
CA GLU A 139 4.19 -15.49 7.23
C GLU A 139 4.43 -14.05 7.68
N GLY A 140 4.10 -13.07 6.83
CA GLY A 140 4.26 -11.67 7.19
C GLY A 140 3.30 -11.19 8.28
N PHE A 141 2.05 -11.69 8.30
CA PHE A 141 1.10 -11.35 9.34
C PHE A 141 1.41 -12.02 10.67
N ASP A 142 1.97 -13.23 10.70
CA ASP A 142 2.50 -13.86 11.93
C ASP A 142 3.60 -12.98 12.57
N ALA A 143 4.50 -12.42 11.75
CA ALA A 143 5.50 -11.48 12.23
C ALA A 143 4.87 -10.18 12.76
N LEU A 144 3.94 -9.58 12.01
CA LEU A 144 3.25 -8.35 12.43
C LEU A 144 2.43 -8.57 13.71
N GLU A 145 1.71 -9.67 13.83
CA GLU A 145 0.92 -10.02 15.01
C GLU A 145 1.79 -10.10 16.27
N SER A 146 3.04 -10.54 16.12
CA SER A 146 4.03 -10.59 17.21
C SER A 146 4.63 -9.24 17.55
N LEU A 147 4.81 -8.34 16.56
CA LEU A 147 5.49 -7.06 16.70
C LEU A 147 4.56 -5.91 17.08
N ILE A 148 3.27 -5.99 16.71
CA ILE A 148 2.29 -4.93 16.97
C ILE A 148 1.78 -5.02 18.40
N GLU A 149 1.76 -3.87 19.09
CA GLU A 149 1.04 -3.66 20.34
C GLU A 149 0.01 -2.54 20.11
N PRO A 150 -1.22 -2.88 19.67
CA PRO A 150 -2.19 -1.88 19.23
C PRO A 150 -2.66 -1.01 20.38
N ALA A 151 -2.54 0.35 20.18
CA ALA A 151 -2.95 1.33 21.15
C ALA A 151 -3.45 2.67 20.51
N PRO A 152 -4.47 2.72 19.67
CA PRO A 152 -5.18 1.65 18.91
C PRO A 152 -4.54 1.33 17.55
N TYR A 153 -3.44 2.01 17.14
CA TYR A 153 -2.77 1.86 15.84
C TYR A 153 -1.58 0.89 15.94
N ALA A 154 -0.94 0.60 14.84
CA ALA A 154 0.15 -0.37 14.76
C ALA A 154 1.37 0.03 15.63
N PHE A 155 1.55 1.32 15.88
CA PHE A 155 2.60 1.84 16.74
C PHE A 155 2.08 2.99 17.62
N GLY A 156 1.50 2.64 18.77
CA GLY A 156 1.00 3.62 19.72
C GLY A 156 -0.36 4.25 19.37
N ASN A 157 -0.54 5.50 19.75
CA ASN A 157 -1.83 6.19 19.73
C ASN A 157 -2.02 7.16 18.54
N THR A 158 -1.07 7.22 17.63
CA THR A 158 -1.10 8.04 16.41
C THR A 158 -0.90 7.19 15.19
N VAL A 159 -1.55 7.56 14.07
CA VAL A 159 -1.35 6.90 12.77
C VAL A 159 0.08 7.10 12.30
N THR A 160 0.72 6.04 11.85
CA THR A 160 2.09 6.04 11.34
C THR A 160 2.18 5.40 9.96
N LEU A 161 3.35 5.44 9.33
CA LEU A 161 3.66 4.75 8.09
C LEU A 161 3.31 3.25 8.13
N ALA A 162 3.39 2.61 9.32
CA ALA A 162 3.03 1.21 9.49
C ALA A 162 1.55 0.96 9.19
N ASP A 163 0.66 1.82 9.68
CA ASP A 163 -0.79 1.74 9.45
C ASP A 163 -1.14 1.93 7.97
N LEU A 164 -0.45 2.90 7.32
CA LEU A 164 -0.62 3.17 5.89
C LEU A 164 -0.25 1.95 5.02
N CYS A 165 0.66 1.12 5.49
CA CYS A 165 1.03 -0.13 4.82
C CYS A 165 0.07 -1.27 5.17
N LEU A 166 -0.31 -1.39 6.45
CA LEU A 166 -1.11 -2.48 6.97
C LEU A 166 -2.52 -2.51 6.37
N VAL A 167 -3.23 -1.39 6.38
CA VAL A 167 -4.64 -1.34 5.92
C VAL A 167 -4.81 -1.80 4.47
N PRO A 168 -4.04 -1.32 3.47
CA PRO A 168 -4.12 -1.84 2.11
C PRO A 168 -3.77 -3.33 1.98
N GLN A 169 -2.91 -3.86 2.85
CA GLN A 169 -2.57 -5.29 2.84
C GLN A 169 -3.71 -6.13 3.43
N VAL A 170 -4.34 -5.69 4.52
CA VAL A 170 -5.52 -6.33 5.09
C VAL A 170 -6.70 -6.31 4.10
N TYR A 171 -6.91 -5.18 3.41
CA TYR A 171 -7.91 -5.07 2.35
C TYR A 171 -7.71 -6.16 1.29
N ASN A 172 -6.49 -6.35 0.81
CA ASN A 172 -6.18 -7.38 -0.18
C ASN A 172 -6.31 -8.80 0.38
N ALA A 173 -5.91 -9.03 1.63
CA ALA A 173 -6.05 -10.33 2.28
C ALA A 173 -7.53 -10.75 2.33
N ARG A 174 -8.44 -9.83 2.74
CA ARG A 174 -9.89 -10.07 2.73
C ARG A 174 -10.42 -10.34 1.33
N ARG A 175 -10.04 -9.52 0.35
CA ARG A 175 -10.46 -9.67 -1.05
C ARG A 175 -10.05 -11.03 -1.64
N LEU A 176 -8.91 -11.57 -1.23
CA LEU A 176 -8.39 -12.86 -1.68
C LEU A 176 -8.65 -13.99 -0.67
N LYS A 177 -9.56 -13.74 0.28
CA LYS A 177 -10.08 -14.75 1.22
C LYS A 177 -9.00 -15.41 2.08
N VAL A 178 -7.94 -14.66 2.43
CA VAL A 178 -6.98 -15.12 3.44
C VAL A 178 -7.68 -15.15 4.79
N PRO A 179 -7.63 -16.26 5.56
CA PRO A 179 -8.19 -16.32 6.90
C PRO A 179 -7.46 -15.34 7.85
N LEU A 180 -8.21 -14.49 8.55
CA LEU A 180 -7.62 -13.46 9.42
C LEU A 180 -7.84 -13.72 10.92
N GLU A 181 -8.47 -14.82 11.27
CA GLU A 181 -8.82 -15.17 12.65
C GLU A 181 -7.58 -15.36 13.55
N ARG A 182 -6.44 -15.68 12.93
CA ARG A 182 -5.16 -15.84 13.63
C ARG A 182 -4.46 -14.51 13.94
N PHE A 183 -4.95 -13.39 13.38
CA PHE A 183 -4.30 -12.08 13.42
C PHE A 183 -5.18 -11.00 14.07
N PRO A 184 -5.62 -11.19 15.33
CA PRO A 184 -6.55 -10.26 15.99
C PRO A 184 -5.99 -8.86 16.17
N LYS A 185 -4.68 -8.68 16.39
CA LYS A 185 -4.08 -7.33 16.51
C LYS A 185 -4.04 -6.62 15.15
N VAL A 186 -3.65 -7.31 14.09
CA VAL A 186 -3.68 -6.78 12.72
C VAL A 186 -5.10 -6.32 12.35
N VAL A 187 -6.11 -7.14 12.66
CA VAL A 187 -7.53 -6.82 12.41
C VAL A 187 -8.00 -5.65 13.27
N ALA A 188 -7.57 -5.57 14.54
CA ALA A 188 -7.92 -4.45 15.44
C ALA A 188 -7.38 -3.11 14.93
N VAL A 189 -6.12 -3.07 14.48
CA VAL A 189 -5.51 -1.88 13.88
C VAL A 189 -6.27 -1.43 12.63
N ASP A 190 -6.57 -2.38 11.71
CA ASP A 190 -7.35 -2.08 10.50
C ASP A 190 -8.73 -1.51 10.85
N ALA A 191 -9.43 -2.09 11.84
CA ALA A 191 -10.73 -1.60 12.30
C ALA A 191 -10.65 -0.21 12.97
N ALA A 192 -9.55 0.12 13.64
CA ALA A 192 -9.32 1.46 14.18
C ALA A 192 -9.10 2.48 13.07
N CYS A 193 -8.25 2.17 12.10
CA CYS A 193 -7.95 3.02 10.95
C CYS A 193 -9.19 3.26 10.07
N ALA A 194 -10.04 2.26 9.89
CA ALA A 194 -11.27 2.37 9.08
C ALA A 194 -12.26 3.44 9.59
N LYS A 195 -12.14 3.88 10.84
CA LYS A 195 -12.96 4.97 11.42
C LYS A 195 -12.49 6.37 11.00
N LEU A 196 -11.33 6.48 10.39
CA LEU A 196 -10.74 7.75 10.00
C LEU A 196 -11.13 8.10 8.56
N ALA A 197 -11.64 9.32 8.35
CA ALA A 197 -12.07 9.80 7.04
C ALA A 197 -10.97 9.68 5.97
N ALA A 198 -9.70 9.90 6.35
CA ALA A 198 -8.56 9.81 5.44
C ALA A 198 -8.38 8.40 4.85
N PHE A 199 -8.65 7.36 5.62
CA PHE A 199 -8.61 5.96 5.17
C PHE A 199 -9.83 5.61 4.35
N GLU A 200 -11.02 5.99 4.82
CA GLU A 200 -12.29 5.73 4.11
C GLU A 200 -12.29 6.35 2.71
N GLN A 201 -11.91 7.62 2.58
CA GLN A 201 -11.82 8.32 1.29
C GLN A 201 -10.79 7.67 0.34
N ALA A 202 -9.72 7.08 0.88
CA ALA A 202 -8.67 6.44 0.09
C ALA A 202 -9.03 5.01 -0.37
N ARG A 203 -10.13 4.42 0.12
CA ARG A 203 -10.55 3.04 -0.23
C ARG A 203 -10.70 2.86 -1.74
N PRO A 204 -10.41 1.65 -2.24
CA PRO A 204 -10.58 1.33 -3.66
C PRO A 204 -11.96 1.65 -4.21
N GLU A 205 -13.01 1.35 -3.45
CA GLU A 205 -14.42 1.57 -3.84
C GLU A 205 -14.78 3.05 -4.03
N ASN A 206 -14.04 3.95 -3.37
CA ASN A 206 -14.28 5.40 -3.38
C ASN A 206 -13.42 6.13 -4.44
N GLN A 207 -12.69 5.41 -5.30
CA GLN A 207 -11.86 6.02 -6.32
C GLN A 207 -12.60 6.22 -7.64
N LEU A 208 -12.18 7.23 -8.42
CA LEU A 208 -12.83 7.59 -9.70
C LEU A 208 -12.82 6.46 -10.73
N ASP A 209 -11.85 5.55 -10.64
CA ASP A 209 -11.68 4.41 -11.54
C ASP A 209 -12.17 3.08 -10.92
N ALA A 210 -12.97 3.14 -9.84
CA ALA A 210 -13.57 1.96 -9.20
C ALA A 210 -14.54 1.22 -10.14
N GLU A 211 -14.58 -0.13 -10.04
CA GLU A 211 -15.40 -1.04 -10.86
C GLU A 211 -16.17 -2.02 -9.97
#